data_794027e179105b26c9e406f454acc473
#
_entry.id   794027e179105b26c9e406f454acc473
#
_cell.length_a   1.000
_cell.length_b   1.000
_cell.length_c   1.000
_cell.angle_alpha   90.00
_cell.angle_beta   90.00
_cell.angle_gamma   90.00
#
_symmetry.space_group_name_H-M   'P 1'
#
loop_
_entity.id
_entity.type
_entity.pdbx_description
1 polymer ?
#
loop_
_entity_poly.entity_id
_entity_poly.type
_entity_poly.pdbx_seq_one_letter_code
_entity_poly.pdbx_strand_id
1 'polypeptide(L)'
;MGTESKITVVGGVPFVYPFERIDRVGDTIMAGNSHKSHSFRWAVTSRETVLQDMINTVSFRSSSLLTTAALYKKYVFFEQVDCLPSMPAAAVLDKTYDSLSDQSLALMLACWMEIDHIYLFGYDIVDLTERERLKTIAMLSPHNHFYYVRKPNPQKIHLYDDFENIHIIDYKDFNRISDEHK
;
A
#
# COMPACT_ATOMS: atom_id res chain seq x y z
N MET A 1 -2.04 4.94 -27.16
CA MET A 1 -1.85 5.51 -25.83
C MET A 1 -2.23 4.42 -24.85
N GLY A 2 -1.27 3.85 -24.11
CA GLY A 2 -1.57 2.89 -23.03
C GLY A 2 -2.33 3.64 -21.93
N THR A 3 -3.34 3.02 -21.34
CA THR A 3 -3.97 3.53 -20.12
C THR A 3 -2.97 3.41 -18.99
N GLU A 4 -2.63 4.53 -18.33
CA GLU A 4 -1.77 4.55 -17.15
C GLU A 4 -2.35 3.62 -16.06
N SER A 5 -1.49 2.77 -15.51
CA SER A 5 -1.89 1.81 -14.47
C SER A 5 -2.03 2.50 -13.10
N LYS A 6 -3.06 2.11 -12.33
CA LYS A 6 -3.39 2.73 -11.05
C LYS A 6 -3.63 1.68 -9.99
N ILE A 7 -3.17 1.93 -8.77
CA ILE A 7 -3.41 1.09 -7.61
C ILE A 7 -3.56 1.95 -6.35
N THR A 8 -4.30 1.47 -5.39
CA THR A 8 -4.38 2.08 -4.05
C THR A 8 -3.69 1.21 -3.01
N VAL A 9 -2.85 1.80 -2.19
CA VAL A 9 -2.27 1.19 -1.00
C VAL A 9 -2.96 1.76 0.23
N VAL A 10 -3.57 0.88 1.02
CA VAL A 10 -4.26 1.25 2.26
C VAL A 10 -3.40 0.88 3.45
N GLY A 11 -2.91 1.88 4.16
CA GLY A 11 -2.09 1.75 5.37
C GLY A 11 -2.92 1.47 6.63
N GLY A 12 -2.23 1.42 7.77
CA GLY A 12 -2.83 1.09 9.07
C GLY A 12 -3.43 2.27 9.82
N VAL A 13 -3.22 3.51 9.38
CA VAL A 13 -3.77 4.70 10.05
C VAL A 13 -5.25 4.85 9.70
N PRO A 14 -6.14 5.01 10.70
CA PRO A 14 -7.55 5.21 10.44
C PRO A 14 -7.84 6.45 9.58
N PHE A 15 -8.73 6.28 8.61
CA PHE A 15 -9.23 7.38 7.78
C PHE A 15 -10.73 7.23 7.54
N VAL A 16 -11.38 8.32 7.16
CA VAL A 16 -12.82 8.34 6.85
C VAL A 16 -12.99 8.74 5.39
N TYR A 17 -13.04 7.72 4.52
CA TYR A 17 -13.29 7.89 3.09
C TYR A 17 -14.00 6.64 2.54
N PRO A 18 -14.98 6.74 1.62
CA PRO A 18 -15.71 5.59 1.11
C PRO A 18 -14.82 4.66 0.27
N PHE A 19 -14.74 3.38 0.63
CA PHE A 19 -13.97 2.38 -0.12
C PHE A 19 -14.49 2.18 -1.54
N GLU A 20 -15.80 2.34 -1.77
CA GLU A 20 -16.41 2.24 -3.10
C GLU A 20 -15.84 3.27 -4.09
N ARG A 21 -15.31 4.38 -3.61
CA ARG A 21 -14.60 5.36 -4.44
C ARG A 21 -13.15 4.99 -4.69
N ILE A 22 -12.52 4.36 -3.71
CA ILE A 22 -11.15 3.82 -3.82
C ILE A 22 -11.14 2.72 -4.88
N ASP A 23 -12.07 1.78 -4.80
CA ASP A 23 -12.17 0.63 -5.72
C ASP A 23 -12.44 1.00 -7.18
N ARG A 24 -12.97 2.21 -7.44
CA ARG A 24 -13.16 2.71 -8.82
C ARG A 24 -11.87 3.08 -9.52
N VAL A 25 -10.84 3.44 -8.76
CA VAL A 25 -9.58 3.92 -9.34
C VAL A 25 -8.71 2.76 -9.81
N GLY A 26 -8.79 1.61 -9.16
CA GLY A 26 -8.03 0.42 -9.50
C GLY A 26 -8.03 -0.61 -8.38
N ASP A 27 -7.20 -1.61 -8.51
CA ASP A 27 -7.01 -2.63 -7.49
C ASP A 27 -6.42 -2.03 -6.19
N THR A 28 -6.62 -2.72 -5.08
CA THR A 28 -6.20 -2.22 -3.75
C THR A 28 -5.34 -3.24 -3.03
N ILE A 29 -4.21 -2.76 -2.46
CA ILE A 29 -3.34 -3.51 -1.57
C ILE A 29 -3.58 -3.02 -0.14
N MET A 30 -3.94 -3.92 0.76
CA MET A 30 -4.08 -3.66 2.18
C MET A 30 -2.78 -3.95 2.93
N ALA A 31 -2.30 -3.00 3.70
CA ALA A 31 -1.18 -3.19 4.62
C ALA A 31 -1.70 -3.68 5.98
N GLY A 32 -1.39 -4.92 6.32
CA GLY A 32 -1.89 -5.53 7.56
C GLY A 32 -3.38 -5.86 7.50
N ASN A 33 -4.08 -5.73 8.63
CA ASN A 33 -5.47 -6.15 8.81
C ASN A 33 -6.38 -5.07 9.41
N SER A 34 -6.06 -3.78 9.24
CA SER A 34 -6.74 -2.67 9.91
C SER A 34 -8.19 -2.46 9.45
N HIS A 35 -8.53 -2.86 8.23
CA HIS A 35 -9.84 -2.62 7.62
C HIS A 35 -10.57 -3.94 7.29
N LYS A 36 -10.85 -4.74 8.33
CA LYS A 36 -11.43 -6.09 8.22
C LYS A 36 -12.85 -6.17 7.62
N SER A 37 -13.54 -5.05 7.54
CA SER A 37 -14.90 -4.99 6.97
C SER A 37 -14.92 -4.86 5.45
N HIS A 38 -13.77 -4.71 4.81
CA HIS A 38 -13.65 -4.53 3.36
C HIS A 38 -12.82 -5.65 2.74
N SER A 39 -13.12 -6.03 1.49
CA SER A 39 -12.37 -7.03 0.73
C SER A 39 -11.35 -6.33 -0.14
N PHE A 40 -10.13 -6.84 -0.14
CA PHE A 40 -9.01 -6.33 -0.93
C PHE A 40 -8.51 -7.42 -1.88
N ARG A 41 -7.93 -7.02 -2.99
CA ARG A 41 -7.31 -7.98 -3.91
C ARG A 41 -6.06 -8.61 -3.29
N TRP A 42 -5.23 -7.77 -2.65
CA TRP A 42 -4.04 -8.23 -1.94
C TRP A 42 -4.01 -7.67 -0.52
N ALA A 43 -3.49 -8.45 0.40
CA ALA A 43 -3.14 -8.00 1.74
C ALA A 43 -1.73 -8.46 2.08
N VAL A 44 -0.95 -7.60 2.72
CA VAL A 44 0.48 -7.82 2.95
C VAL A 44 0.81 -7.71 4.42
N THR A 45 1.59 -8.68 4.96
CA THR A 45 2.12 -8.60 6.32
C THR A 45 3.40 -9.40 6.49
N SER A 46 4.30 -8.90 7.34
CA SER A 46 5.46 -9.64 7.87
C SER A 46 5.20 -10.26 9.25
N ARG A 47 4.03 -10.02 9.84
CA ARG A 47 3.71 -10.40 11.22
C ARG A 47 2.81 -11.65 11.27
N GLU A 48 3.28 -12.68 11.97
CA GLU A 48 2.58 -13.97 12.06
C GLU A 48 1.17 -13.84 12.65
N THR A 49 1.02 -13.06 13.73
CA THR A 49 -0.29 -12.85 14.38
C THR A 49 -1.30 -12.15 13.47
N VAL A 50 -0.84 -11.23 12.63
CA VAL A 50 -1.67 -10.53 11.64
C VAL A 50 -2.06 -11.47 10.52
N LEU A 51 -1.14 -12.29 10.01
CA LEU A 51 -1.43 -13.29 8.98
C LEU A 51 -2.48 -14.31 9.46
N GLN A 52 -2.35 -14.82 10.69
CA GLN A 52 -3.32 -15.73 11.30
C GLN A 52 -4.70 -15.08 11.41
N ASP A 53 -4.77 -13.83 11.81
CA ASP A 53 -6.02 -13.09 11.91
C ASP A 53 -6.67 -12.90 10.52
N MET A 54 -5.88 -12.58 9.48
CA MET A 54 -6.38 -12.47 8.10
C MET A 54 -6.94 -13.80 7.59
N ILE A 55 -6.23 -14.93 7.79
CA ILE A 55 -6.66 -16.26 7.37
C ILE A 55 -8.03 -16.61 7.98
N ASN A 56 -8.28 -16.20 9.22
CA ASN A 56 -9.51 -16.47 9.95
C ASN A 56 -10.63 -15.46 9.69
N THR A 57 -10.35 -14.36 8.97
CA THR A 57 -11.31 -13.28 8.73
C THR A 57 -12.00 -13.46 7.38
N VAL A 58 -13.34 -13.45 7.38
CA VAL A 58 -14.16 -13.73 6.18
C VAL A 58 -13.87 -12.80 5.00
N SER A 59 -13.65 -11.50 5.26
CA SER A 59 -13.39 -10.51 4.20
C SER A 59 -12.09 -10.75 3.44
N PHE A 60 -11.14 -11.51 3.99
CA PHE A 60 -9.89 -11.86 3.32
C PHE A 60 -9.92 -13.18 2.56
N ARG A 61 -11.05 -13.92 2.54
CA ARG A 61 -11.13 -15.23 1.86
C ARG A 61 -10.88 -15.18 0.36
N SER A 62 -11.19 -14.04 -0.27
CA SER A 62 -10.97 -13.81 -1.71
C SER A 62 -9.69 -13.03 -2.00
N SER A 63 -8.92 -12.69 -0.98
CA SER A 63 -7.67 -11.91 -1.13
C SER A 63 -6.48 -12.85 -1.24
N SER A 64 -5.46 -12.46 -2.03
CA SER A 64 -4.13 -13.05 -1.92
C SER A 64 -3.41 -12.43 -0.72
N LEU A 65 -3.03 -13.27 0.25
CA LEU A 65 -2.31 -12.87 1.46
C LEU A 65 -0.81 -13.05 1.23
N LEU A 66 -0.10 -11.95 1.00
CA LEU A 66 1.33 -11.97 0.71
C LEU A 66 2.13 -11.79 1.99
N THR A 67 3.11 -12.64 2.20
CA THR A 67 3.93 -12.62 3.41
C THR A 67 5.39 -12.97 3.15
N THR A 68 6.23 -12.89 4.18
CA THR A 68 7.65 -13.23 4.09
C THR A 68 7.87 -14.72 3.81
N ALA A 69 8.99 -15.06 3.19
CA ALA A 69 9.32 -16.45 2.88
C ALA A 69 9.32 -17.37 4.11
N ALA A 70 9.70 -16.84 5.28
CA ALA A 70 9.68 -17.60 6.53
C ALA A 70 8.26 -17.97 6.96
N LEU A 71 7.32 -17.00 6.89
CA LEU A 71 5.92 -17.23 7.23
C LEU A 71 5.22 -18.06 6.14
N TYR A 72 5.49 -17.80 4.87
CA TYR A 72 4.94 -18.60 3.78
C TYR A 72 5.19 -20.10 3.97
N LYS A 73 6.41 -20.51 4.32
CA LYS A 73 6.75 -21.91 4.58
C LYS A 73 5.89 -22.55 5.67
N LYS A 74 5.47 -21.78 6.69
CA LYS A 74 4.60 -22.26 7.77
C LYS A 74 3.13 -22.39 7.34
N TYR A 75 2.68 -21.53 6.42
CA TYR A 75 1.28 -21.35 6.05
C TYR A 75 0.95 -21.76 4.62
N VAL A 76 1.86 -22.43 3.93
CA VAL A 76 1.75 -22.87 2.52
C VAL A 76 0.52 -23.74 2.23
N PHE A 77 -0.11 -24.35 3.23
CA PHE A 77 -1.32 -25.16 3.09
C PHE A 77 -2.60 -24.33 2.89
N PHE A 78 -2.53 -23.03 3.11
CA PHE A 78 -3.64 -22.11 2.85
C PHE A 78 -3.49 -21.55 1.45
N GLU A 79 -4.39 -21.94 0.52
CA GLU A 79 -4.34 -21.56 -0.91
C GLU A 79 -4.26 -20.04 -1.14
N GLN A 80 -4.79 -19.26 -0.22
CA GLN A 80 -4.79 -17.80 -0.29
C GLN A 80 -3.46 -17.15 0.16
N VAL A 81 -2.52 -17.92 0.73
CA VAL A 81 -1.25 -17.40 1.23
C VAL A 81 -0.15 -17.58 0.20
N ASP A 82 0.48 -16.48 -0.17
CA ASP A 82 1.57 -16.43 -1.13
C ASP A 82 2.83 -15.78 -0.54
N CYS A 83 3.98 -16.09 -1.13
CA CYS A 83 5.25 -15.48 -0.77
C CYS A 83 5.40 -14.12 -1.46
N LEU A 84 5.82 -13.10 -0.71
CA LEU A 84 6.24 -11.82 -1.30
C LEU A 84 7.35 -12.05 -2.33
N PRO A 85 7.29 -11.39 -3.50
CA PRO A 85 8.35 -11.47 -4.50
C PRO A 85 9.64 -10.84 -3.98
N SER A 86 10.75 -11.12 -4.63
CA SER A 86 12.00 -10.41 -4.39
C SER A 86 11.88 -8.98 -4.97
N MET A 87 11.86 -7.98 -4.08
CA MET A 87 11.67 -6.58 -4.47
C MET A 87 13.00 -5.82 -4.30
N PRO A 88 13.49 -5.10 -5.36
CA PRO A 88 14.79 -4.42 -5.30
C PRO A 88 14.93 -3.41 -4.16
N ALA A 89 13.87 -2.66 -3.85
CA ALA A 89 13.87 -1.69 -2.76
C ALA A 89 14.13 -2.32 -1.38
N ALA A 90 13.77 -3.59 -1.18
CA ALA A 90 14.01 -4.28 0.07
C ALA A 90 15.50 -4.45 0.39
N ALA A 91 16.33 -4.67 -0.63
CA ALA A 91 17.77 -4.83 -0.44
C ALA A 91 18.45 -3.56 0.11
N VAL A 92 17.84 -2.40 -0.14
CA VAL A 92 18.33 -1.09 0.34
C VAL A 92 17.81 -0.77 1.72
N LEU A 93 16.50 -1.05 1.96
CA LEU A 93 15.83 -0.73 3.22
C LEU A 93 16.14 -1.74 4.32
N ASP A 94 16.17 -3.01 3.98
CA ASP A 94 16.49 -4.11 4.87
C ASP A 94 16.82 -5.38 4.06
N LYS A 95 17.75 -6.19 4.56
CA LYS A 95 18.13 -7.46 3.93
C LYS A 95 17.03 -8.53 4.05
N THR A 96 16.12 -8.36 4.99
CA THR A 96 14.98 -9.25 5.23
C THR A 96 13.71 -8.42 5.33
N TYR A 97 12.57 -8.98 4.93
CA TYR A 97 11.29 -8.27 5.03
C TYR A 97 10.73 -8.20 6.46
N ASP A 98 11.34 -8.92 7.40
CA ASP A 98 10.79 -9.13 8.75
C ASP A 98 10.79 -7.87 9.61
N SER A 99 11.69 -6.91 9.35
CA SER A 99 11.76 -5.63 10.08
C SER A 99 11.01 -4.49 9.39
N LEU A 100 10.48 -4.72 8.19
CA LEU A 100 9.70 -3.72 7.47
C LEU A 100 8.25 -3.71 7.96
N SER A 101 7.66 -2.51 8.00
CA SER A 101 6.24 -2.38 8.29
C SER A 101 5.39 -2.94 7.15
N ASP A 102 4.15 -3.35 7.47
CA ASP A 102 3.21 -3.84 6.47
C ASP A 102 2.95 -2.78 5.39
N GLN A 103 2.94 -1.48 5.75
CA GLN A 103 2.73 -0.41 4.77
C GLN A 103 3.94 -0.20 3.85
N SER A 104 5.17 -0.35 4.35
CA SER A 104 6.37 -0.33 3.51
C SER A 104 6.39 -1.51 2.54
N LEU A 105 6.02 -2.71 3.01
CA LEU A 105 5.91 -3.91 2.15
C LEU A 105 4.84 -3.75 1.07
N ALA A 106 3.67 -3.22 1.42
CA ALA A 106 2.59 -2.97 0.46
C ALA A 106 2.99 -1.94 -0.61
N LEU A 107 3.70 -0.90 -0.21
CA LEU A 107 4.19 0.12 -1.13
C LEU A 107 5.25 -0.43 -2.09
N MET A 108 6.21 -1.21 -1.57
CA MET A 108 7.21 -1.87 -2.41
C MET A 108 6.58 -2.86 -3.39
N LEU A 109 5.53 -3.58 -2.97
CA LEU A 109 4.80 -4.47 -3.86
C LEU A 109 4.15 -3.70 -5.01
N ALA A 110 3.52 -2.55 -4.74
CA ALA A 110 2.95 -1.70 -5.77
C ALA A 110 4.00 -1.23 -6.79
N CYS A 111 5.20 -0.85 -6.32
CA CYS A 111 6.31 -0.49 -7.18
C CYS A 111 6.82 -1.69 -8.02
N TRP A 112 6.92 -2.87 -7.40
CA TRP A 112 7.33 -4.10 -8.10
C TRP A 112 6.35 -4.51 -9.20
N MET A 113 5.07 -4.18 -9.05
CA MET A 113 4.02 -4.40 -10.07
C MET A 113 4.09 -3.40 -11.23
N GLU A 114 5.07 -2.50 -11.23
CA GLU A 114 5.29 -1.47 -12.28
C GLU A 114 4.06 -0.57 -12.50
N ILE A 115 3.42 -0.14 -11.42
CA ILE A 115 2.23 0.71 -11.45
C ILE A 115 2.61 2.18 -11.61
N ASP A 116 2.04 2.88 -12.59
CA ASP A 116 2.36 4.29 -12.84
C ASP A 116 1.93 5.22 -11.70
N HIS A 117 0.70 5.04 -11.18
CA HIS A 117 0.10 5.89 -10.15
C HIS A 117 -0.31 5.10 -8.91
N ILE A 118 0.29 5.41 -7.77
CA ILE A 118 0.08 4.74 -6.48
C ILE A 118 -0.56 5.71 -5.50
N TYR A 119 -1.81 5.45 -5.11
CA TYR A 119 -2.56 6.27 -4.16
C TYR A 119 -2.45 5.71 -2.75
N LEU A 120 -2.06 6.53 -1.77
CA LEU A 120 -1.78 6.14 -0.39
C LEU A 120 -2.86 6.66 0.54
N PHE A 121 -3.69 5.77 1.10
CA PHE A 121 -4.70 6.08 2.11
C PHE A 121 -4.32 5.52 3.47
N GLY A 122 -4.52 6.28 4.54
CA GLY A 122 -4.17 5.83 5.89
C GLY A 122 -2.69 5.47 6.04
N TYR A 123 -1.82 6.08 5.23
CA TYR A 123 -0.39 5.91 5.31
C TYR A 123 0.18 6.75 6.44
N ASP A 124 1.02 6.17 7.30
CA ASP A 124 1.61 6.89 8.44
C ASP A 124 2.83 7.69 8.00
N ILE A 125 2.65 9.00 7.86
CA ILE A 125 3.74 9.95 7.59
C ILE A 125 4.18 10.72 8.84
N VAL A 126 3.54 10.49 9.98
CA VAL A 126 3.93 11.10 11.25
C VAL A 126 5.14 10.34 11.81
N ASP A 127 5.15 9.03 11.66
CA ASP A 127 6.32 8.21 11.98
C ASP A 127 7.50 8.57 11.07
N LEU A 128 8.61 8.97 11.68
CA LEU A 128 9.82 9.39 10.96
C LEU A 128 10.41 8.26 10.12
N THR A 129 10.37 7.03 10.63
CA THR A 129 10.93 5.86 9.94
C THR A 129 10.14 5.57 8.69
N GLU A 130 8.80 5.56 8.76
CA GLU A 130 7.94 5.32 7.61
C GLU A 130 8.06 6.44 6.57
N ARG A 131 8.20 7.67 7.02
CA ARG A 131 8.42 8.81 6.12
C ARG A 131 9.73 8.70 5.34
N GLU A 132 10.83 8.35 6.00
CA GLU A 132 12.13 8.16 5.32
C GLU A 132 12.12 6.91 4.43
N ARG A 133 11.40 5.87 4.79
CA ARG A 133 11.18 4.70 3.92
C ARG A 133 10.42 5.06 2.65
N LEU A 134 9.34 5.86 2.74
CA LEU A 134 8.62 6.34 1.56
C LEU A 134 9.54 7.12 0.62
N LYS A 135 10.36 8.05 1.16
CA LYS A 135 11.34 8.79 0.36
C LYS A 135 12.33 7.86 -0.34
N THR A 136 12.87 6.88 0.39
CA THR A 136 13.83 5.91 -0.17
C THR A 136 13.18 5.08 -1.28
N ILE A 137 11.95 4.60 -1.07
CA ILE A 137 11.21 3.84 -2.09
C ILE A 137 10.95 4.71 -3.32
N ALA A 138 10.53 5.96 -3.13
CA ALA A 138 10.28 6.88 -4.24
C ALA A 138 11.54 7.19 -5.05
N MET A 139 12.69 7.35 -4.39
CA MET A 139 14.00 7.53 -5.08
C MET A 139 14.38 6.30 -5.90
N LEU A 140 14.09 5.09 -5.40
CA LEU A 140 14.41 3.83 -6.09
C LEU A 140 13.40 3.49 -7.20
N SER A 141 12.27 4.19 -7.24
CA SER A 141 11.16 3.96 -8.16
C SER A 141 10.76 5.27 -8.87
N PRO A 142 11.66 5.90 -9.64
CA PRO A 142 11.43 7.24 -10.20
C PRO A 142 10.33 7.31 -11.25
N HIS A 143 9.92 6.16 -11.80
CA HIS A 143 8.83 6.08 -12.79
C HIS A 143 7.44 5.98 -12.15
N ASN A 144 7.36 5.70 -10.85
CA ASN A 144 6.09 5.62 -10.12
C ASN A 144 5.76 6.99 -9.52
N HIS A 145 4.50 7.40 -9.62
CA HIS A 145 3.98 8.59 -8.97
C HIS A 145 3.19 8.22 -7.73
N PHE A 146 3.58 8.77 -6.58
CA PHE A 146 2.98 8.48 -5.28
C PHE A 146 2.08 9.63 -4.86
N TYR A 147 0.81 9.35 -4.58
CA TYR A 147 -0.19 10.33 -4.18
C TYR A 147 -0.62 10.06 -2.74
N TYR A 148 -0.11 10.85 -1.80
CA TYR A 148 -0.59 10.80 -0.42
C TYR A 148 -1.94 11.51 -0.31
N VAL A 149 -3.01 10.71 -0.13
CA VAL A 149 -4.40 11.18 -0.10
C VAL A 149 -4.83 11.45 1.34
N ARG A 150 -5.22 12.68 1.64
CA ARG A 150 -5.60 13.11 2.98
C ARG A 150 -6.90 13.92 3.01
N LYS A 151 -7.44 14.11 4.23
CA LYS A 151 -8.49 15.10 4.44
C LYS A 151 -8.00 16.49 4.02
N PRO A 152 -8.89 17.34 3.47
CA PRO A 152 -8.57 18.73 3.24
C PRO A 152 -8.02 19.39 4.51
N ASN A 153 -6.85 19.99 4.40
CA ASN A 153 -6.20 20.71 5.48
C ASN A 153 -5.61 22.00 4.90
N PRO A 154 -5.91 23.20 5.47
CA PRO A 154 -5.37 24.46 5.00
C PRO A 154 -3.84 24.55 5.18
N GLN A 155 -3.25 23.76 6.10
CA GLN A 155 -1.81 23.72 6.27
C GLN A 155 -1.16 22.89 5.16
N LYS A 156 -0.28 23.53 4.39
CA LYS A 156 0.57 22.82 3.44
C LYS A 156 1.57 21.95 4.19
N ILE A 157 1.74 20.73 3.71
CA ILE A 157 2.79 19.83 4.18
C ILE A 157 3.93 19.91 3.17
N HIS A 158 5.09 20.40 3.61
CA HIS A 158 6.28 20.57 2.78
C HIS A 158 7.29 19.41 2.88
N LEU A 159 6.85 18.27 3.42
CA LEU A 159 7.73 17.12 3.71
C LEU A 159 8.38 16.49 2.48
N TYR A 160 7.77 16.69 1.31
CA TYR A 160 8.15 16.02 0.07
C TYR A 160 8.35 17.01 -1.10
N ASP A 161 8.50 18.31 -0.83
CA ASP A 161 8.65 19.35 -1.86
C ASP A 161 9.89 19.11 -2.76
N ASP A 162 10.90 18.38 -2.26
CA ASP A 162 12.10 18.02 -3.00
C ASP A 162 11.94 16.75 -3.88
N PHE A 163 10.75 16.12 -3.87
CA PHE A 163 10.47 14.90 -4.62
C PHE A 163 9.46 15.17 -5.74
N GLU A 164 9.90 15.03 -6.99
CA GLU A 164 9.05 15.27 -8.16
C GLU A 164 7.94 14.22 -8.31
N ASN A 165 8.13 13.03 -7.77
CA ASN A 165 7.21 11.90 -7.89
C ASN A 165 6.39 11.61 -6.63
N ILE A 166 6.46 12.47 -5.59
CA ILE A 166 5.58 12.38 -4.41
C ILE A 166 4.65 13.60 -4.36
N HIS A 167 3.35 13.35 -4.39
CA HIS A 167 2.31 14.36 -4.43
C HIS A 167 1.42 14.24 -3.19
N ILE A 168 1.04 15.38 -2.62
CA ILE A 168 0.03 15.43 -1.55
C ILE A 168 -1.24 15.98 -2.15
N ILE A 169 -2.31 15.18 -2.13
CA ILE A 169 -3.63 15.55 -2.66
C ILE A 169 -4.69 15.42 -1.58
N ASP A 170 -5.78 16.13 -1.73
CA ASP A 170 -6.92 16.00 -0.84
C ASP A 170 -8.02 15.08 -1.41
N TYR A 171 -9.04 14.79 -0.59
CA TYR A 171 -10.18 13.97 -1.00
C TYR A 171 -10.97 14.56 -2.18
N LYS A 172 -10.93 15.89 -2.41
CA LYS A 172 -11.63 16.52 -3.54
C LYS A 172 -10.90 16.21 -4.85
N ASP A 173 -9.57 16.29 -4.82
CA ASP A 173 -8.75 15.97 -5.98
C ASP A 173 -8.87 14.49 -6.32
N PHE A 174 -8.82 13.60 -5.31
CA PHE A 174 -9.02 12.18 -5.52
C PHE A 174 -10.44 11.85 -6.05
N ASN A 175 -11.47 12.59 -5.62
CA ASN A 175 -12.83 12.43 -6.14
C ASN A 175 -12.89 12.68 -7.66
N ARG A 176 -12.19 13.70 -8.18
CA ARG A 176 -12.13 13.97 -9.62
C ARG A 176 -11.53 12.77 -10.35
N ILE A 177 -10.40 12.23 -9.84
CA ILE A 177 -9.76 11.05 -10.41
C ILE A 177 -10.70 9.84 -10.39
N SER A 178 -11.41 9.60 -9.29
CA SER A 178 -12.39 8.50 -9.16
C SER A 178 -13.62 8.67 -10.06
N ASP A 179 -14.03 9.90 -10.36
CA ASP A 179 -15.21 10.18 -11.20
C ASP A 179 -14.88 10.08 -12.71
N GLU A 180 -13.63 10.22 -13.11
CA GLU A 180 -13.16 10.00 -14.50
C GLU A 180 -13.17 8.51 -14.90
N HIS A 181 -13.34 7.60 -13.93
CA HIS A 181 -13.37 6.15 -14.12
C HIS A 181 -14.77 5.53 -13.98
N LYS A 182 -15.82 6.35 -14.17
CA LYS A 182 -17.21 5.89 -14.34
C LYS A 182 -17.47 5.56 -15.79
#